data_a827d2f07f15a7f507730fa819f597b2
#
_entry.id   a827d2f07f15a7f507730fa819f597b2
#
_cell.length_a   1.000
_cell.length_b   1.000
_cell.length_c   1.000
_cell.angle_alpha   90.00
_cell.angle_beta   90.00
_cell.angle_gamma   90.00
#
_symmetry.space_group_name_H-M   'P 1'
#
loop_
_entity.id
_entity.type
_entity.pdbx_description
1 polymer ?
#
loop_
_entity_poly.entity_id
_entity_poly.type
_entity_poly.pdbx_seq_one_letter_code
_entity_poly.pdbx_strand_id
1 'polypeptide(L)'
;MTTAPYDAARHRKAGRGKVFASILDTIGDTPLVGLPRLSAELKPKATVLAKLEFFNPLASVKDRIGVAMIEALEQSGQIGPDTVLIEPTSGNTGIA
;
A
#
# COMPACT_ATOMS: atom_id res chain seq x y z
N MET A 1 -3.36 -27.59 -19.41
CA MET A 1 -2.70 -26.32 -19.03
C MET A 1 -1.21 -26.58 -18.88
N THR A 2 -0.41 -25.89 -19.66
CA THR A 2 1.05 -26.02 -19.59
C THR A 2 1.59 -25.15 -18.46
N THR A 3 2.29 -25.77 -17.50
CA THR A 3 2.96 -25.02 -16.43
C THR A 3 4.30 -24.55 -16.96
N ALA A 4 4.57 -23.25 -16.92
CA ALA A 4 5.88 -22.70 -17.25
C ALA A 4 6.94 -23.27 -16.28
N PRO A 5 8.16 -23.60 -16.75
CA PRO A 5 9.23 -24.06 -15.85
C PRO A 5 9.54 -22.97 -14.79
N TYR A 6 9.95 -23.42 -13.61
CA TYR A 6 10.34 -22.54 -12.54
C TYR A 6 11.55 -21.70 -12.95
N ASP A 7 11.40 -20.38 -12.87
CA ASP A 7 12.48 -19.44 -13.14
C ASP A 7 12.90 -18.75 -11.85
N ALA A 8 14.04 -19.15 -11.30
CA ALA A 8 14.59 -18.60 -10.07
C ALA A 8 14.89 -17.09 -10.19
N ALA A 9 15.27 -16.61 -11.38
CA ALA A 9 15.57 -15.19 -11.57
C ALA A 9 14.30 -14.33 -11.45
N ARG A 10 13.16 -14.85 -11.94
CA ARG A 10 11.86 -14.18 -11.83
C ARG A 10 11.42 -13.96 -10.37
N HIS A 11 11.85 -14.86 -9.48
CA HIS A 11 11.45 -14.84 -8.07
C HIS A 11 12.49 -14.17 -7.15
N ARG A 12 13.64 -13.81 -7.69
CA ARG A 12 14.67 -13.04 -6.98
C ARG A 12 14.32 -11.56 -7.03
N LYS A 13 13.45 -11.14 -6.13
CA LYS A 13 13.11 -9.73 -5.99
C LYS A 13 13.73 -9.18 -4.72
N ALA A 14 14.62 -8.21 -4.86
CA ALA A 14 15.05 -7.42 -3.72
C ALA A 14 13.83 -6.64 -3.18
N GLY A 15 13.57 -6.70 -1.89
CA GLY A 15 12.51 -5.92 -1.25
C GLY A 15 12.86 -4.44 -1.31
N ARG A 16 12.40 -3.71 -2.31
CA ARG A 16 12.62 -2.27 -2.55
C ARG A 16 14.10 -1.82 -2.47
N GLY A 17 15.06 -2.76 -2.44
CA GLY A 17 16.49 -2.50 -2.52
C GLY A 17 17.16 -1.88 -1.31
N LYS A 18 16.48 -1.76 -0.14
CA LYS A 18 17.05 -1.16 1.06
C LYS A 18 16.42 -1.71 2.35
N VAL A 19 17.11 -1.46 3.46
CA VAL A 19 16.57 -1.67 4.81
C VAL A 19 15.93 -0.36 5.28
N PHE A 20 14.69 -0.43 5.75
CA PHE A 20 13.95 0.74 6.25
C PHE A 20 14.17 0.91 7.75
N ALA A 21 14.34 2.15 8.20
CA ALA A 21 14.50 2.48 9.61
C ALA A 21 13.17 2.38 10.39
N SER A 22 12.05 2.59 9.72
CA SER A 22 10.71 2.55 10.31
C SER A 22 9.73 1.87 9.35
N ILE A 23 8.74 1.19 9.91
CA ILE A 23 7.64 0.65 9.12
C ILE A 23 6.86 1.76 8.40
N LEU A 24 6.84 2.97 8.93
CA LEU A 24 6.21 4.14 8.29
C LEU A 24 6.81 4.44 6.92
N ASP A 25 8.10 4.20 6.75
CA ASP A 25 8.81 4.42 5.48
C ASP A 25 8.42 3.41 4.39
N THR A 26 7.73 2.35 4.77
CA THR A 26 7.24 1.33 3.83
C THR A 26 5.85 1.62 3.27
N ILE A 27 5.18 2.65 3.78
CA ILE A 27 3.86 3.06 3.32
C ILE A 27 3.97 3.65 1.91
N GLY A 28 3.07 3.26 1.03
CA GLY A 28 3.07 3.76 -0.34
C GLY A 28 3.95 2.96 -1.28
N ASP A 29 4.30 3.56 -2.40
CA ASP A 29 5.05 2.91 -3.49
C ASP A 29 4.44 1.55 -3.87
N THR A 30 3.12 1.48 -3.85
CA THR A 30 2.37 0.26 -4.13
C THR A 30 2.40 -0.08 -5.62
N PRO A 31 2.48 -1.37 -5.98
CA PRO A 31 2.64 -1.75 -7.36
C PRO A 31 1.40 -1.51 -8.22
N LEU A 32 1.64 -1.26 -9.50
CA LEU A 32 0.62 -1.29 -10.54
C LEU A 32 0.66 -2.63 -11.25
N VAL A 33 -0.50 -3.23 -11.46
CA VAL A 33 -0.64 -4.53 -12.13
C VAL A 33 -1.60 -4.41 -13.31
N GLY A 34 -1.17 -4.92 -14.47
CA GLY A 34 -2.02 -5.06 -15.62
C GLY A 34 -3.09 -6.13 -15.40
N LEU A 35 -4.23 -5.99 -16.09
CA LEU A 35 -5.36 -6.92 -16.03
C LEU A 35 -5.55 -7.59 -17.39
N PRO A 36 -4.64 -8.49 -17.83
CA PRO A 36 -4.65 -9.00 -19.20
C PRO A 36 -5.88 -9.83 -19.54
N ARG A 37 -6.39 -10.62 -18.61
CA ARG A 37 -7.57 -11.47 -18.85
C ARG A 37 -8.84 -10.65 -19.02
N LEU A 38 -9.08 -9.71 -18.10
CA LEU A 38 -10.23 -8.81 -18.19
C LEU A 38 -10.14 -7.90 -19.42
N SER A 39 -8.95 -7.42 -19.73
CA SER A 39 -8.73 -6.58 -20.91
C SER A 39 -8.98 -7.34 -22.21
N ALA A 40 -8.62 -8.63 -22.27
CA ALA A 40 -8.92 -9.48 -23.41
C ALA A 40 -10.42 -9.72 -23.61
N GLU A 41 -11.17 -9.86 -22.51
CA GLU A 41 -12.62 -10.09 -22.56
C GLU A 41 -13.41 -8.82 -22.84
N LEU A 42 -13.09 -7.72 -22.15
CA LEU A 42 -13.87 -6.48 -22.19
C LEU A 42 -13.40 -5.50 -23.24
N LYS A 43 -12.21 -5.68 -23.79
CA LYS A 43 -11.60 -4.82 -24.83
C LYS A 43 -11.78 -3.33 -24.54
N PRO A 44 -11.30 -2.83 -23.38
CA PRO A 44 -11.45 -1.43 -23.01
C PRO A 44 -10.69 -0.53 -24.00
N LYS A 45 -11.16 0.70 -24.16
CA LYS A 45 -10.50 1.70 -25.03
C LYS A 45 -9.23 2.28 -24.41
N ALA A 46 -9.06 2.14 -23.09
CA ALA A 46 -7.89 2.61 -22.36
C ALA A 46 -7.16 1.44 -21.71
N THR A 47 -5.90 1.65 -21.37
CA THR A 47 -5.15 0.71 -20.53
C THR A 47 -5.68 0.76 -19.11
N VAL A 48 -6.11 -0.39 -18.58
CA VAL A 48 -6.62 -0.50 -17.21
C VAL A 48 -5.60 -1.20 -16.35
N LEU A 49 -5.24 -0.55 -15.24
CA LEU A 49 -4.28 -1.06 -14.27
C LEU A 49 -4.91 -1.09 -12.88
N ALA A 50 -4.51 -2.05 -12.07
CA ALA A 50 -4.87 -2.10 -10.66
C ALA A 50 -3.71 -1.59 -9.81
N LYS A 51 -3.94 -0.59 -8.97
CA LYS A 51 -2.99 -0.15 -7.95
C LYS A 51 -3.24 -0.92 -6.67
N LEU A 52 -2.27 -1.73 -6.25
CA LEU A 52 -2.45 -2.71 -5.19
C LEU A 52 -2.19 -2.09 -3.81
N GLU A 53 -3.15 -1.37 -3.27
CA GLU A 53 -3.02 -0.68 -1.99
C GLU A 53 -2.95 -1.62 -0.77
N PHE A 54 -3.29 -2.89 -0.93
CA PHE A 54 -3.08 -3.87 0.14
C PHE A 54 -1.61 -4.23 0.39
N PHE A 55 -0.68 -3.74 -0.42
CA PHE A 55 0.77 -3.85 -0.16
C PHE A 55 1.29 -2.83 0.86
N ASN A 56 0.45 -1.96 1.40
CA ASN A 56 0.81 -1.16 2.56
C ASN A 56 0.96 -2.04 3.81
N PRO A 57 1.73 -1.62 4.84
CA PRO A 57 2.07 -2.47 6.00
C PRO A 57 0.85 -3.05 6.74
N LEU A 58 -0.26 -2.33 6.81
CA LEU A 58 -1.52 -2.81 7.41
C LEU A 58 -2.57 -3.18 6.36
N ALA A 59 -2.12 -3.43 5.14
CA ALA A 59 -2.89 -3.99 4.03
C ALA A 59 -4.04 -3.13 3.51
N SER A 60 -3.98 -1.81 3.66
CA SER A 60 -4.98 -0.92 3.06
C SER A 60 -4.41 0.45 2.69
N VAL A 61 -5.16 1.18 1.85
CA VAL A 61 -4.85 2.58 1.49
C VAL A 61 -4.87 3.51 2.70
N LYS A 62 -5.53 3.13 3.78
CA LYS A 62 -5.72 3.97 4.98
C LYS A 62 -4.43 4.18 5.76
N ASP A 63 -3.41 3.38 5.56
CA ASP A 63 -2.07 3.64 6.11
C ASP A 63 -1.54 5.00 5.67
N ARG A 64 -1.81 5.41 4.43
CA ARG A 64 -1.42 6.73 3.91
C ARG A 64 -2.05 7.87 4.69
N ILE A 65 -3.37 7.81 4.90
CA ILE A 65 -4.09 8.87 5.62
C ILE A 65 -3.79 8.83 7.12
N GLY A 66 -3.61 7.65 7.70
CA GLY A 66 -3.29 7.49 9.12
C GLY A 66 -1.99 8.20 9.49
N VAL A 67 -0.91 7.92 8.79
CA VAL A 67 0.37 8.58 9.06
C VAL A 67 0.32 10.07 8.75
N ALA A 68 -0.33 10.47 7.65
CA ALA A 68 -0.43 11.88 7.25
C ALA A 68 -1.17 12.72 8.29
N MET A 69 -2.27 12.20 8.85
CA MET A 69 -3.03 12.89 9.90
C MET A 69 -2.19 13.08 11.18
N ILE A 70 -1.51 12.04 11.63
CA ILE A 70 -0.69 12.10 12.85
C ILE A 70 0.47 13.05 12.66
N GLU A 71 1.20 12.95 11.57
CA GLU A 71 2.33 13.84 11.27
C GLU A 71 1.89 15.32 11.18
N ALA A 72 0.76 15.58 10.54
CA ALA A 72 0.22 16.94 10.46
C ALA A 72 -0.13 17.50 11.84
N LEU A 73 -0.70 16.70 12.73
CA LEU A 73 -1.02 17.11 14.10
C LEU A 73 0.25 17.33 14.93
N GLU A 74 1.27 16.50 14.77
CA GLU A 74 2.57 16.68 15.42
C GLU A 74 3.25 17.96 14.97
N GLN A 75 3.31 18.21 13.66
CA GLN A 75 3.93 19.39 13.08
C GLN A 75 3.23 20.68 13.52
N SER A 76 1.91 20.65 13.69
CA SER A 76 1.14 21.81 14.17
C SER A 76 1.22 22.03 15.69
N GLY A 77 1.83 21.09 16.42
CA GLY A 77 1.92 21.12 17.87
C GLY A 77 0.59 20.84 18.60
N GLN A 78 -0.40 20.28 17.90
CA GLN A 78 -1.71 19.98 18.49
C GLN A 78 -1.72 18.70 19.33
N ILE A 79 -0.76 17.83 19.17
CA ILE A 79 -0.64 16.60 19.93
C ILE A 79 0.73 16.50 20.60
N GLY A 80 0.78 15.81 21.73
CA GLY A 80 1.99 15.55 22.51
C GLY A 80 1.90 14.17 23.20
N PRO A 81 2.86 13.87 24.13
CA PRO A 81 2.99 12.54 24.73
C PRO A 81 1.73 12.01 25.43
N ASP A 82 0.92 12.90 25.99
CA ASP A 82 -0.28 12.53 26.76
C ASP A 82 -1.57 12.68 25.98
N THR A 83 -1.49 12.96 24.68
CA THR A 83 -2.66 13.13 23.82
C THR A 83 -3.31 11.76 23.53
N VAL A 84 -4.65 11.70 23.67
CA VAL A 84 -5.47 10.56 23.26
C VAL A 84 -6.17 10.92 21.94
N LEU A 85 -5.99 10.08 20.94
CA LEU A 85 -6.65 10.25 19.65
C LEU A 85 -7.95 9.42 19.61
N ILE A 86 -9.02 10.04 19.15
CA ILE A 86 -10.33 9.40 19.00
C ILE A 86 -10.77 9.57 17.56
N GLU A 87 -11.03 8.45 16.88
CA GLU A 87 -11.50 8.42 15.50
C GLU A 87 -12.71 7.49 15.38
N PRO A 88 -13.88 7.99 14.95
CA PRO A 88 -15.05 7.14 14.74
C PRO A 88 -14.88 6.35 13.43
N THR A 89 -14.43 5.12 13.55
CA THR A 89 -14.21 4.23 12.41
C THR A 89 -14.61 2.81 12.76
N SER A 90 -15.16 2.09 11.78
CA SER A 90 -15.47 0.67 11.87
C SER A 90 -14.52 -0.22 11.04
N GLY A 91 -13.48 0.34 10.44
CA GLY A 91 -12.65 -0.36 9.48
C GLY A 91 -11.18 0.07 9.47
N ASN A 92 -10.60 0.08 8.27
CA ASN A 92 -9.17 0.23 8.05
C ASN A 92 -8.57 1.56 8.54
N THR A 93 -9.34 2.64 8.59
CA THR A 93 -8.86 3.91 9.17
C THR A 93 -8.50 3.76 10.64
N GLY A 94 -9.27 2.98 11.40
CA GLY A 94 -8.96 2.71 12.80
C GLY A 94 -7.81 1.71 12.99
N ILE A 95 -7.56 0.86 12.01
CA ILE A 95 -6.45 -0.11 12.04
C ILE A 95 -5.12 0.58 11.73
N ALA A 96 -5.15 1.56 10.85
CA ALA A 96 -3.97 2.28 10.37
C ALA A 96 -3.18 3.10 11.44
#